data_1c043ccd25fd27ec5c2fa19028816a17
#
_entry.id   1c043ccd25fd27ec5c2fa19028816a17
#
_cell.length_a   1.000
_cell.length_b   1.000
_cell.length_c   1.000
_cell.angle_alpha   90.00
_cell.angle_beta   90.00
_cell.angle_gamma   90.00
#
_symmetry.space_group_name_H-M   'P 1'
#
loop_
_entity.id
_entity.type
_entity.pdbx_description
1 polymer ?
#
loop_
_entity_poly.entity_id
_entity_poly.type
_entity_poly.pdbx_seq_one_letter_code
_entity_poly.pdbx_strand_id
1 'polypeptide(L)'
;MSEKFIVIGITDNPKPYFPSEVMDIIRNGKVFSGGKRHHEIVAPLLPADAEWIDITAPLDAVFNNYQLSSVRSALPLGSSKNCQFIIIFASGDPLFFGFANTIRRKMPEAEVVLYPAYNSLQMLAHRLVMPYHDMRIVSLTGRPWPEFDKALIEQAVKIGVLTDREHTPAAIAQRMMDYGYTSYKMSVGEHLGNPTLERVSTLSLEEAAQRDFDYPNCVILHSWSKRQSRFGIPDSEFTLLDGREKMITKMPIRLLTLQALDLPRRHVFWDIGFCTGSVSIEARLQFPHLQIHAFEIRPECEAIIHENARRFGAPGINVHIGDFLSTPLPLGEGVPDAIFIGGHGGHLKEIMAKALRYLAPDGCIVFNSVSSPKVHTDSHQLWDEACTALGLQQEPPLRIQLNEYNPIEILKCSR
;
A
#
# COMPACT_ATOMS: atom_id res chain seq x y z
N MET A 1 -22.54 -2.18 -30.19
CA MET A 1 -23.46 -2.39 -29.05
C MET A 1 -22.61 -2.53 -27.82
N SER A 2 -22.88 -1.80 -26.75
CA SER A 2 -22.14 -1.92 -25.49
C SER A 2 -22.51 -3.25 -24.82
N GLU A 3 -21.52 -3.95 -24.30
CA GLU A 3 -21.72 -5.17 -23.52
C GLU A 3 -22.51 -4.82 -22.25
N LYS A 4 -23.36 -5.78 -21.83
CA LYS A 4 -24.20 -5.63 -20.64
C LYS A 4 -23.84 -6.71 -19.62
N PHE A 5 -23.54 -6.29 -18.40
CA PHE A 5 -23.21 -7.17 -17.29
C PHE A 5 -24.23 -7.06 -16.16
N ILE A 6 -24.58 -8.19 -15.59
CA ILE A 6 -25.30 -8.25 -14.32
C ILE A 6 -24.35 -8.91 -13.32
N VAL A 7 -23.97 -8.18 -12.28
CA VAL A 7 -23.06 -8.71 -11.26
C VAL A 7 -23.81 -8.97 -9.97
N ILE A 8 -23.89 -10.25 -9.60
CA ILE A 8 -24.64 -10.73 -8.44
C ILE A 8 -23.66 -11.09 -7.33
N GLY A 9 -23.79 -10.43 -6.19
CA GLY A 9 -23.03 -10.72 -4.99
C GLY A 9 -23.50 -12.00 -4.32
N ILE A 10 -22.56 -12.84 -3.87
CA ILE A 10 -22.86 -14.05 -3.09
C ILE A 10 -21.94 -14.15 -1.87
N THR A 11 -22.42 -14.84 -0.84
CA THR A 11 -21.63 -15.19 0.35
C THR A 11 -21.06 -16.60 0.20
N ASP A 12 -20.45 -17.14 1.25
CA ASP A 12 -19.95 -18.53 1.28
C ASP A 12 -21.05 -19.57 1.59
N ASN A 13 -22.32 -19.16 1.53
CA ASN A 13 -23.45 -20.06 1.76
C ASN A 13 -23.62 -21.02 0.57
N PRO A 14 -23.52 -22.35 0.76
CA PRO A 14 -23.71 -23.32 -0.33
C PRO A 14 -25.16 -23.38 -0.85
N LYS A 15 -26.11 -22.75 -0.15
CA LYS A 15 -27.52 -22.60 -0.57
C LYS A 15 -27.90 -21.12 -0.51
N PRO A 16 -27.41 -20.30 -1.46
CA PRO A 16 -27.66 -18.86 -1.44
C PRO A 16 -29.17 -18.60 -1.64
N TYR A 17 -29.66 -17.62 -0.88
CA TYR A 17 -31.00 -17.09 -1.08
C TYR A 17 -30.92 -15.86 -1.99
N PHE A 18 -31.72 -15.86 -3.05
CA PHE A 18 -31.88 -14.72 -3.94
C PHE A 18 -33.30 -14.22 -3.94
N PRO A 19 -33.56 -12.92 -4.06
CA PRO A 19 -34.88 -12.37 -4.38
C PRO A 19 -35.42 -12.96 -5.68
N SER A 20 -36.75 -12.99 -5.83
CA SER A 20 -37.41 -13.55 -7.01
C SER A 20 -36.90 -12.95 -8.31
N GLU A 21 -36.71 -11.64 -8.36
CA GLU A 21 -36.16 -10.93 -9.51
C GLU A 21 -34.76 -11.48 -9.93
N VAL A 22 -33.88 -11.71 -8.98
CA VAL A 22 -32.55 -12.27 -9.24
C VAL A 22 -32.65 -13.73 -9.70
N MET A 23 -33.56 -14.50 -9.11
CA MET A 23 -33.82 -15.87 -9.55
C MET A 23 -34.34 -15.93 -10.98
N ASP A 24 -35.20 -14.99 -11.39
CA ASP A 24 -35.70 -14.92 -12.76
C ASP A 24 -34.57 -14.53 -13.74
N ILE A 25 -33.65 -13.64 -13.35
CA ILE A 25 -32.44 -13.32 -14.13
C ILE A 25 -31.58 -14.59 -14.31
N ILE A 26 -31.36 -15.37 -13.25
CA ILE A 26 -30.57 -16.59 -13.31
C ILE A 26 -31.24 -17.62 -14.21
N ARG A 27 -32.54 -17.87 -14.06
CA ARG A 27 -33.29 -18.86 -14.85
C ARG A 27 -33.33 -18.55 -16.34
N ASN A 28 -33.34 -17.27 -16.71
CA ASN A 28 -33.39 -16.81 -18.10
C ASN A 28 -32.01 -16.49 -18.67
N GLY A 29 -30.93 -16.57 -17.87
CA GLY A 29 -29.57 -16.34 -18.28
C GLY A 29 -29.01 -17.47 -19.13
N LYS A 30 -28.01 -17.15 -19.98
CA LYS A 30 -27.30 -18.15 -20.79
C LYS A 30 -25.80 -18.15 -20.55
N VAL A 31 -25.21 -16.98 -20.37
CA VAL A 31 -23.77 -16.85 -20.15
C VAL A 31 -23.50 -16.39 -18.72
N PHE A 32 -22.78 -17.19 -18.01
CA PHE A 32 -22.43 -16.98 -16.61
C PHE A 32 -20.94 -16.95 -16.41
N SER A 33 -20.48 -16.27 -15.36
CA SER A 33 -19.07 -16.20 -15.03
C SER A 33 -18.86 -16.07 -13.52
N GLY A 34 -17.69 -16.48 -13.07
CA GLY A 34 -17.28 -16.39 -11.66
C GLY A 34 -16.01 -17.17 -11.40
N GLY A 35 -15.48 -17.10 -10.19
CA GLY A 35 -14.41 -17.99 -9.76
C GLY A 35 -14.94 -19.41 -9.48
N LYS A 36 -14.04 -20.39 -9.39
CA LYS A 36 -14.36 -21.81 -9.17
C LYS A 36 -15.33 -22.03 -8.00
N ARG A 37 -15.09 -21.42 -6.84
CA ARG A 37 -15.98 -21.50 -5.67
C ARG A 37 -17.38 -20.94 -5.95
N HIS A 38 -17.48 -19.84 -6.71
CA HIS A 38 -18.78 -19.27 -7.09
C HIS A 38 -19.55 -20.26 -7.96
N HIS A 39 -18.87 -20.91 -8.90
CA HIS A 39 -19.48 -21.94 -9.74
C HIS A 39 -20.05 -23.09 -8.89
N GLU A 40 -19.26 -23.64 -7.99
CA GLU A 40 -19.66 -24.73 -7.09
C GLU A 40 -20.95 -24.38 -6.29
N ILE A 41 -21.06 -23.12 -5.83
CA ILE A 41 -22.22 -22.66 -5.07
C ILE A 41 -23.46 -22.51 -5.95
N VAL A 42 -23.32 -21.94 -7.16
CA VAL A 42 -24.48 -21.57 -7.98
C VAL A 42 -24.86 -22.62 -9.03
N ALA A 43 -24.02 -23.59 -9.33
CA ALA A 43 -24.25 -24.62 -10.34
C ALA A 43 -25.63 -25.30 -10.24
N PRO A 44 -26.15 -25.61 -9.02
CA PRO A 44 -27.51 -26.22 -8.91
C PRO A 44 -28.66 -25.29 -9.32
N LEU A 45 -28.40 -23.99 -9.48
CA LEU A 45 -29.42 -22.97 -9.83
C LEU A 45 -29.39 -22.59 -11.29
N LEU A 46 -28.32 -22.97 -12.02
CA LEU A 46 -28.11 -22.58 -13.41
C LEU A 46 -29.00 -23.42 -14.36
N PRO A 47 -29.42 -22.83 -15.51
CA PRO A 47 -30.06 -23.59 -16.58
C PRO A 47 -29.19 -24.75 -17.11
N ALA A 48 -29.81 -25.80 -17.63
CA ALA A 48 -29.08 -26.96 -18.15
C ALA A 48 -28.18 -26.64 -19.38
N ASP A 49 -28.52 -25.58 -20.12
CA ASP A 49 -27.80 -25.08 -21.30
C ASP A 49 -26.94 -23.86 -20.99
N ALA A 50 -26.63 -23.61 -19.69
CA ALA A 50 -25.81 -22.50 -19.26
C ALA A 50 -24.34 -22.65 -19.71
N GLU A 51 -23.79 -21.59 -20.32
CA GLU A 51 -22.36 -21.48 -20.58
C GLU A 51 -21.68 -20.83 -19.37
N TRP A 52 -20.59 -21.42 -18.90
CA TRP A 52 -19.80 -20.87 -17.79
C TRP A 52 -18.40 -20.43 -18.23
N ILE A 53 -18.00 -19.21 -17.82
CA ILE A 53 -16.69 -18.63 -18.06
C ILE A 53 -15.98 -18.46 -16.72
N ASP A 54 -14.89 -19.19 -16.51
CA ASP A 54 -14.08 -19.07 -15.29
C ASP A 54 -13.32 -17.74 -15.24
N ILE A 55 -13.40 -17.07 -14.10
CA ILE A 55 -12.54 -15.91 -13.80
C ILE A 55 -11.21 -16.42 -13.26
N THR A 56 -10.19 -16.40 -14.12
CA THR A 56 -8.81 -16.81 -13.80
C THR A 56 -7.81 -15.74 -14.23
N ALA A 57 -6.62 -15.73 -13.63
CA ALA A 57 -5.52 -14.90 -14.11
C ALA A 57 -4.82 -15.59 -15.32
N PRO A 58 -4.37 -14.84 -16.34
CA PRO A 58 -4.52 -13.39 -16.50
C PRO A 58 -5.93 -12.97 -16.97
N LEU A 59 -6.42 -11.85 -16.41
CA LEU A 59 -7.79 -11.37 -16.66
C LEU A 59 -8.08 -10.98 -18.12
N ASP A 60 -7.07 -10.66 -18.90
CA ASP A 60 -7.27 -10.27 -20.30
C ASP A 60 -7.92 -11.39 -21.14
N ALA A 61 -7.57 -12.65 -20.87
CA ALA A 61 -8.21 -13.80 -21.51
C ALA A 61 -9.69 -13.90 -21.16
N VAL A 62 -10.09 -13.59 -19.93
CA VAL A 62 -11.48 -13.58 -19.47
C VAL A 62 -12.29 -12.51 -20.21
N PHE A 63 -11.74 -11.28 -20.30
CA PHE A 63 -12.42 -10.19 -21.01
C PHE A 63 -12.51 -10.43 -22.52
N ASN A 64 -11.53 -11.07 -23.14
CA ASN A 64 -11.62 -11.51 -24.54
C ASN A 64 -12.75 -12.54 -24.72
N ASN A 65 -12.94 -13.48 -23.80
CA ASN A 65 -14.05 -14.43 -23.83
C ASN A 65 -15.41 -13.73 -23.69
N TYR A 66 -15.51 -12.70 -22.86
CA TYR A 66 -16.75 -11.90 -22.74
C TYR A 66 -17.12 -11.24 -24.09
N GLN A 67 -16.17 -10.65 -24.78
CA GLN A 67 -16.39 -10.05 -26.09
C GLN A 67 -16.79 -11.09 -27.16
N LEU A 68 -16.16 -12.26 -27.16
CA LEU A 68 -16.51 -13.36 -28.08
C LEU A 68 -17.90 -13.92 -27.81
N SER A 69 -18.31 -14.06 -26.56
CA SER A 69 -19.63 -14.55 -26.18
C SER A 69 -20.74 -13.56 -26.56
N SER A 70 -20.50 -12.26 -26.43
CA SER A 70 -21.44 -11.21 -26.85
C SER A 70 -21.66 -11.20 -28.37
N VAL A 71 -20.64 -11.55 -29.17
CA VAL A 71 -20.73 -11.65 -30.63
C VAL A 71 -21.46 -12.92 -31.09
N ARG A 72 -21.25 -14.07 -30.42
CA ARG A 72 -21.89 -15.35 -30.78
C ARG A 72 -23.41 -15.34 -30.59
N SER A 73 -23.91 -14.55 -29.65
CA SER A 73 -25.33 -14.44 -29.37
C SER A 73 -26.08 -13.42 -30.23
N ALA A 74 -25.42 -12.77 -31.17
CA ALA A 74 -25.98 -11.76 -32.06
C ALA A 74 -26.63 -12.30 -33.34
N LEU A 75 -26.90 -13.61 -33.50
CA LEU A 75 -27.57 -14.21 -34.68
C LEU A 75 -28.65 -15.22 -34.27
N PRO A 76 -29.90 -15.19 -34.80
CA PRO A 76 -30.34 -14.65 -36.08
C PRO A 76 -31.42 -13.56 -36.03
N LEU A 77 -31.57 -12.82 -37.13
CA LEU A 77 -32.65 -11.87 -37.44
C LEU A 77 -34.03 -12.40 -37.15
N GLY A 78 -34.79 -11.77 -36.26
CA GLY A 78 -36.24 -11.98 -36.24
C GLY A 78 -36.98 -11.88 -34.93
N SER A 79 -36.44 -11.49 -33.81
CA SER A 79 -37.22 -11.20 -32.62
C SER A 79 -36.67 -10.05 -31.80
N SER A 80 -37.60 -9.21 -31.39
CA SER A 80 -37.41 -7.99 -30.62
C SER A 80 -36.53 -8.18 -29.39
N LYS A 81 -35.46 -7.34 -29.27
CA LYS A 81 -34.76 -6.96 -28.02
C LYS A 81 -34.27 -8.09 -27.09
N ASN A 82 -33.45 -9.00 -27.54
CA ASN A 82 -32.65 -9.80 -26.60
C ASN A 82 -31.23 -9.20 -26.49
N CYS A 83 -31.08 -8.19 -25.64
CA CYS A 83 -29.76 -7.81 -25.10
C CYS A 83 -29.31 -8.96 -24.21
N GLN A 84 -28.30 -9.72 -24.64
CA GLN A 84 -27.79 -10.82 -23.82
C GLN A 84 -26.84 -10.23 -22.77
N PHE A 85 -27.19 -10.43 -21.49
CA PHE A 85 -26.33 -10.08 -20.36
C PHE A 85 -25.34 -11.20 -20.09
N ILE A 86 -24.15 -10.83 -19.68
CA ILE A 86 -23.23 -11.75 -19.00
C ILE A 86 -23.50 -11.62 -17.51
N ILE A 87 -23.90 -12.71 -16.88
CA ILE A 87 -24.22 -12.76 -15.44
C ILE A 87 -22.98 -13.21 -14.69
N ILE A 88 -22.50 -12.36 -13.80
CA ILE A 88 -21.24 -12.60 -13.06
C ILE A 88 -21.56 -12.76 -11.58
N PHE A 89 -21.07 -13.85 -10.98
CA PHE A 89 -21.13 -14.03 -9.54
C PHE A 89 -19.84 -13.55 -8.89
N ALA A 90 -19.95 -12.66 -7.90
CA ALA A 90 -18.84 -12.06 -7.18
C ALA A 90 -19.02 -12.24 -5.66
N SER A 91 -17.94 -12.27 -4.91
CA SER A 91 -18.00 -12.34 -3.44
C SER A 91 -18.55 -11.05 -2.85
N GLY A 92 -19.59 -11.14 -2.04
CA GLY A 92 -20.17 -10.03 -1.28
C GLY A 92 -20.69 -8.90 -2.14
N ASP A 93 -20.27 -7.67 -1.87
CA ASP A 93 -20.63 -6.48 -2.64
C ASP A 93 -19.71 -6.35 -3.87
N PRO A 94 -20.26 -6.35 -5.10
CA PRO A 94 -19.48 -6.24 -6.33
C PRO A 94 -18.63 -4.99 -6.47
N LEU A 95 -18.94 -3.89 -5.77
CA LEU A 95 -18.17 -2.66 -5.76
C LEU A 95 -17.15 -2.58 -4.61
N PHE A 96 -17.32 -3.40 -3.59
CA PHE A 96 -16.42 -3.40 -2.44
C PHE A 96 -15.16 -4.24 -2.74
N PHE A 97 -14.16 -3.65 -3.37
CA PHE A 97 -12.97 -4.31 -3.94
C PHE A 97 -13.31 -5.48 -4.88
N GLY A 98 -14.56 -5.53 -5.34
CA GLY A 98 -15.12 -6.61 -6.14
C GLY A 98 -14.87 -6.46 -7.63
N PHE A 99 -15.31 -7.50 -8.39
CA PHE A 99 -15.02 -7.65 -9.81
C PHE A 99 -15.70 -6.57 -10.69
N ALA A 100 -16.78 -5.94 -10.21
CA ALA A 100 -17.43 -4.84 -10.94
C ALA A 100 -16.49 -3.64 -11.18
N ASN A 101 -15.57 -3.36 -10.24
CA ASN A 101 -14.55 -2.33 -10.44
C ASN A 101 -13.58 -2.67 -11.58
N THR A 102 -13.30 -3.95 -11.77
CA THR A 102 -12.45 -4.42 -12.88
C THR A 102 -13.17 -4.30 -14.21
N ILE A 103 -14.46 -4.62 -14.26
CA ILE A 103 -15.30 -4.42 -15.47
C ILE A 103 -15.26 -2.92 -15.85
N ARG A 104 -15.58 -2.03 -14.93
CA ARG A 104 -15.62 -0.58 -15.19
C ARG A 104 -14.26 -0.03 -15.69
N ARG A 105 -13.16 -0.57 -15.21
CA ARG A 105 -11.82 -0.16 -15.65
C ARG A 105 -11.44 -0.71 -17.02
N LYS A 106 -11.80 -1.97 -17.31
CA LYS A 106 -11.44 -2.65 -18.58
C LYS A 106 -12.43 -2.36 -19.71
N MET A 107 -13.68 -2.10 -19.36
CA MET A 107 -14.79 -1.88 -20.30
C MET A 107 -15.63 -0.67 -19.81
N PRO A 108 -15.11 0.56 -19.89
CA PRO A 108 -15.75 1.75 -19.32
C PRO A 108 -17.12 2.07 -19.92
N GLU A 109 -17.37 1.63 -21.17
CA GLU A 109 -18.63 1.84 -21.90
C GLU A 109 -19.68 0.74 -21.64
N ALA A 110 -19.34 -0.29 -20.85
CA ALA A 110 -20.25 -1.39 -20.57
C ALA A 110 -21.38 -0.94 -19.63
N GLU A 111 -22.61 -1.41 -19.90
CA GLU A 111 -23.73 -1.27 -18.97
C GLU A 111 -23.60 -2.31 -17.85
N VAL A 112 -23.61 -1.87 -16.58
CA VAL A 112 -23.45 -2.77 -15.44
C VAL A 112 -24.62 -2.59 -14.47
N VAL A 113 -25.32 -3.69 -14.20
CA VAL A 113 -26.38 -3.79 -13.18
C VAL A 113 -25.86 -4.60 -12.00
N LEU A 114 -26.11 -4.15 -10.78
CA LEU A 114 -25.54 -4.74 -9.56
C LEU A 114 -26.62 -5.23 -8.60
N TYR A 115 -26.44 -6.44 -8.10
CA TYR A 115 -27.22 -7.02 -7.01
C TYR A 115 -26.25 -7.39 -5.87
N PRO A 116 -26.02 -6.49 -4.91
CA PRO A 116 -25.02 -6.70 -3.87
C PRO A 116 -25.50 -7.68 -2.80
N ALA A 117 -24.54 -8.40 -2.21
CA ALA A 117 -24.70 -9.06 -0.92
C ALA A 117 -23.83 -8.37 0.13
N TYR A 118 -23.98 -8.72 1.41
CA TYR A 118 -23.07 -8.24 2.46
C TYR A 118 -21.64 -8.68 2.15
N ASN A 119 -20.70 -7.74 2.22
CA ASN A 119 -19.29 -8.09 2.14
C ASN A 119 -18.81 -8.75 3.45
N SER A 120 -17.67 -9.40 3.41
CA SER A 120 -17.14 -10.16 4.55
C SER A 120 -16.90 -9.31 5.80
N LEU A 121 -16.45 -8.05 5.67
CA LEU A 121 -16.25 -7.16 6.82
C LEU A 121 -17.57 -6.72 7.45
N GLN A 122 -18.62 -6.46 6.64
CA GLN A 122 -19.96 -6.20 7.16
C GLN A 122 -20.49 -7.43 7.93
N MET A 123 -20.33 -8.62 7.37
CA MET A 123 -20.78 -9.85 8.03
C MET A 123 -20.05 -10.07 9.34
N LEU A 124 -18.71 -9.89 9.38
CA LEU A 124 -17.93 -10.01 10.61
C LEU A 124 -18.37 -8.97 11.64
N ALA A 125 -18.54 -7.70 11.24
CA ALA A 125 -19.02 -6.64 12.14
C ALA A 125 -20.41 -6.98 12.72
N HIS A 126 -21.33 -7.56 11.92
CA HIS A 126 -22.64 -8.02 12.40
C HIS A 126 -22.52 -9.17 13.42
N ARG A 127 -21.60 -10.14 13.21
CA ARG A 127 -21.36 -11.22 14.18
C ARG A 127 -20.81 -10.69 15.50
N LEU A 128 -20.00 -9.62 15.44
CA LEU A 128 -19.42 -8.95 16.59
C LEU A 128 -20.38 -7.90 17.23
N VAL A 129 -21.53 -7.62 16.60
CA VAL A 129 -22.43 -6.52 16.95
C VAL A 129 -21.66 -5.20 17.06
N MET A 130 -20.76 -4.95 16.12
CA MET A 130 -19.82 -3.83 16.11
C MET A 130 -20.21 -2.78 15.06
N PRO A 131 -20.40 -1.50 15.41
CA PRO A 131 -20.51 -0.42 14.43
C PRO A 131 -19.26 -0.32 13.56
N TYR A 132 -19.42 -0.14 12.25
CA TYR A 132 -18.32 -0.14 11.28
C TYR A 132 -18.27 1.10 10.37
N HIS A 133 -19.08 2.13 10.66
CA HIS A 133 -19.09 3.38 9.89
C HIS A 133 -17.77 4.16 9.98
N ASP A 134 -17.00 3.95 11.05
CA ASP A 134 -15.71 4.57 11.37
C ASP A 134 -14.51 3.63 11.07
N MET A 135 -14.76 2.50 10.42
CA MET A 135 -13.73 1.52 10.12
C MET A 135 -12.87 1.96 8.93
N ARG A 136 -11.56 2.03 9.12
CA ARG A 136 -10.61 2.14 8.01
C ARG A 136 -10.55 0.79 7.29
N ILE A 137 -10.87 0.79 6.00
CA ILE A 137 -10.90 -0.43 5.21
C ILE A 137 -9.63 -0.54 4.39
N VAL A 138 -8.98 -1.70 4.47
CA VAL A 138 -7.77 -2.05 3.73
C VAL A 138 -7.98 -3.39 3.03
N SER A 139 -7.61 -3.47 1.76
CA SER A 139 -7.55 -4.74 1.05
C SER A 139 -6.09 -5.13 0.79
N LEU A 140 -5.69 -6.25 1.35
CA LEU A 140 -4.41 -6.89 1.07
C LEU A 140 -4.53 -7.99 0.00
N THR A 141 -5.74 -8.26 -0.49
CA THR A 141 -5.97 -9.28 -1.53
C THR A 141 -5.23 -8.93 -2.82
N GLY A 142 -4.10 -9.61 -3.08
CA GLY A 142 -3.22 -9.33 -4.21
C GLY A 142 -2.62 -7.91 -4.19
N ARG A 143 -2.44 -7.32 -3.01
CA ARG A 143 -1.91 -5.97 -2.82
C ARG A 143 -0.84 -5.95 -1.73
N PRO A 144 0.19 -5.09 -1.86
CA PRO A 144 1.25 -4.96 -0.87
C PRO A 144 0.78 -4.22 0.39
N TRP A 145 1.64 -4.18 1.41
CA TRP A 145 1.38 -3.64 2.75
C TRP A 145 1.14 -2.11 2.88
N PRO A 146 1.56 -1.20 1.97
CA PRO A 146 1.59 0.25 2.24
C PRO A 146 0.32 0.84 2.82
N GLU A 147 -0.87 0.47 2.31
CA GLU A 147 -2.15 0.99 2.84
C GLU A 147 -2.45 0.45 4.25
N PHE A 148 -2.02 -0.76 4.57
CA PHE A 148 -2.14 -1.32 5.92
C PHE A 148 -1.19 -0.62 6.88
N ASP A 149 0.07 -0.46 6.50
CA ASP A 149 1.09 0.26 7.25
C ASP A 149 0.66 1.70 7.55
N LYS A 150 0.09 2.37 6.55
CA LYS A 150 -0.48 3.71 6.69
C LYS A 150 -1.58 3.74 7.74
N ALA A 151 -2.51 2.79 7.70
CA ALA A 151 -3.59 2.71 8.70
C ALA A 151 -3.06 2.50 10.13
N LEU A 152 -1.96 1.73 10.28
CA LEU A 152 -1.29 1.54 11.56
C LEU A 152 -0.61 2.82 12.06
N ILE A 153 0.16 3.51 11.20
CA ILE A 153 0.85 4.76 11.54
C ILE A 153 -0.16 5.86 11.89
N GLU A 154 -1.25 5.97 11.14
CA GLU A 154 -2.38 6.87 11.42
C GLU A 154 -3.17 6.48 12.68
N GLN A 155 -2.85 5.34 13.28
CA GLN A 155 -3.48 4.82 14.51
C GLN A 155 -5.01 4.71 14.39
N ALA A 156 -5.46 4.17 13.27
CA ALA A 156 -6.88 3.92 13.05
C ALA A 156 -7.44 3.00 14.16
N VAL A 157 -8.47 3.45 14.86
CA VAL A 157 -9.08 2.72 15.99
C VAL A 157 -9.66 1.38 15.55
N LYS A 158 -10.24 1.36 14.35
CA LYS A 158 -10.76 0.15 13.69
C LYS A 158 -10.17 -0.01 12.30
N ILE A 159 -9.64 -1.19 11.99
CA ILE A 159 -9.13 -1.52 10.66
C ILE A 159 -9.78 -2.82 10.22
N GLY A 160 -10.55 -2.75 9.14
CA GLY A 160 -11.10 -3.93 8.46
C GLY A 160 -10.16 -4.34 7.33
N VAL A 161 -9.72 -5.61 7.33
CA VAL A 161 -8.73 -6.10 6.38
C VAL A 161 -9.30 -7.26 5.57
N LEU A 162 -9.29 -7.12 4.23
CA LEU A 162 -9.47 -8.22 3.32
C LEU A 162 -8.12 -8.91 3.09
N THR A 163 -8.07 -10.19 3.38
CA THR A 163 -6.87 -11.04 3.40
C THR A 163 -6.68 -11.81 2.10
N ASP A 164 -5.54 -12.44 1.95
CA ASP A 164 -5.26 -13.46 0.95
C ASP A 164 -4.38 -14.58 1.55
N ARG A 165 -3.79 -15.42 0.70
CA ARG A 165 -2.97 -16.56 1.15
C ARG A 165 -1.58 -16.15 1.66
N GLU A 166 -1.09 -14.99 1.28
CA GLU A 166 0.17 -14.42 1.74
C GLU A 166 -0.06 -13.54 2.96
N HIS A 167 -1.05 -12.64 2.87
CA HIS A 167 -1.44 -11.73 3.94
C HIS A 167 -2.51 -12.38 4.83
N THR A 168 -2.10 -13.45 5.52
CA THR A 168 -2.95 -14.19 6.46
C THR A 168 -3.17 -13.39 7.76
N PRO A 169 -4.20 -13.72 8.57
CA PRO A 169 -4.35 -13.11 9.90
C PRO A 169 -3.09 -13.25 10.77
N ALA A 170 -2.39 -14.39 10.68
CA ALA A 170 -1.13 -14.62 11.40
C ALA A 170 -0.01 -13.69 10.91
N ALA A 171 0.16 -13.52 9.60
CA ALA A 171 1.16 -12.61 9.03
C ALA A 171 0.88 -11.15 9.40
N ILE A 172 -0.41 -10.75 9.41
CA ILE A 172 -0.85 -9.42 9.85
C ILE A 172 -0.49 -9.21 11.33
N ALA A 173 -0.82 -10.17 12.20
CA ALA A 173 -0.52 -10.09 13.63
C ALA A 173 1.00 -10.00 13.89
N GLN A 174 1.80 -10.81 13.20
CA GLN A 174 3.25 -10.79 13.33
C GLN A 174 3.83 -9.44 12.91
N ARG A 175 3.39 -8.89 11.74
CA ARG A 175 3.82 -7.57 11.28
C ARG A 175 3.50 -6.47 12.29
N MET A 176 2.30 -6.50 12.89
CA MET A 176 1.91 -5.53 13.90
C MET A 176 2.81 -5.60 15.14
N MET A 177 3.13 -6.80 15.62
CA MET A 177 4.03 -7.01 16.75
C MET A 177 5.46 -6.57 16.43
N ASP A 178 5.98 -6.87 15.24
CA ASP A 178 7.32 -6.48 14.80
C ASP A 178 7.54 -4.96 14.88
N TYR A 179 6.48 -4.18 14.61
CA TYR A 179 6.53 -2.72 14.66
C TYR A 179 5.89 -2.13 15.94
N GLY A 180 5.60 -2.97 16.95
CA GLY A 180 5.12 -2.53 18.25
C GLY A 180 3.68 -1.97 18.27
N TYR A 181 2.83 -2.36 17.33
CA TYR A 181 1.41 -2.03 17.31
C TYR A 181 0.60 -3.06 18.10
N THR A 182 0.93 -3.24 19.38
CA THR A 182 0.37 -4.29 20.24
C THR A 182 -0.96 -3.94 20.90
N SER A 183 -1.43 -2.69 20.80
CA SER A 183 -2.67 -2.22 21.40
C SER A 183 -3.91 -2.52 20.55
N TYR A 184 -3.97 -3.71 19.95
CA TYR A 184 -5.10 -4.15 19.14
C TYR A 184 -5.53 -5.57 19.50
N LYS A 185 -6.85 -5.80 19.48
CA LYS A 185 -7.42 -7.15 19.38
C LYS A 185 -7.75 -7.45 17.93
N MET A 186 -7.57 -8.70 17.55
CA MET A 186 -7.87 -9.19 16.23
C MET A 186 -9.10 -10.08 16.27
N SER A 187 -10.15 -9.69 15.54
CA SER A 187 -11.31 -10.55 15.28
C SER A 187 -11.20 -11.11 13.87
N VAL A 188 -11.25 -12.42 13.74
CA VAL A 188 -11.16 -13.14 12.46
C VAL A 188 -12.48 -13.83 12.17
N GLY A 189 -12.99 -13.60 10.95
CA GLY A 189 -14.15 -14.33 10.43
C GLY A 189 -13.70 -15.26 9.31
N GLU A 190 -13.96 -16.54 9.49
CA GLU A 190 -13.65 -17.61 8.53
C GLU A 190 -14.94 -18.14 7.94
N HIS A 191 -15.00 -18.38 6.62
CA HIS A 191 -16.17 -18.93 5.90
C HIS A 191 -17.49 -18.21 6.22
N LEU A 192 -17.47 -16.90 6.38
CA LEU A 192 -18.66 -16.14 6.77
C LEU A 192 -19.84 -16.36 5.83
N GLY A 193 -21.00 -16.73 6.41
CA GLY A 193 -22.21 -17.09 5.71
C GLY A 193 -22.36 -18.59 5.44
N ASN A 194 -21.33 -19.40 5.67
CA ASN A 194 -21.42 -20.85 5.56
C ASN A 194 -22.01 -21.45 6.85
N PRO A 195 -23.17 -22.11 6.80
CA PRO A 195 -23.87 -22.57 8.01
C PRO A 195 -23.12 -23.64 8.81
N THR A 196 -22.13 -24.31 8.22
CA THR A 196 -21.37 -25.40 8.85
C THR A 196 -19.92 -25.07 9.13
N LEU A 197 -19.31 -24.17 8.33
CA LEU A 197 -17.89 -23.86 8.41
C LEU A 197 -17.60 -22.48 9.01
N GLU A 198 -18.63 -21.62 9.14
CA GLU A 198 -18.45 -20.29 9.71
C GLU A 198 -17.85 -20.35 11.11
N ARG A 199 -16.74 -19.63 11.29
CA ARG A 199 -16.11 -19.41 12.60
C ARG A 199 -15.79 -17.94 12.78
N VAL A 200 -16.02 -17.45 13.99
CA VAL A 200 -15.61 -16.10 14.41
C VAL A 200 -14.83 -16.22 15.71
N SER A 201 -13.61 -15.68 15.72
CA SER A 201 -12.75 -15.69 16.91
C SER A 201 -12.19 -14.31 17.15
N THR A 202 -12.05 -13.92 18.43
CA THR A 202 -11.36 -12.70 18.84
C THR A 202 -10.17 -13.08 19.71
N LEU A 203 -8.99 -12.66 19.29
CA LEU A 203 -7.69 -13.12 19.78
C LEU A 203 -6.79 -11.94 20.11
N SER A 204 -5.78 -12.16 20.96
CA SER A 204 -4.63 -11.28 21.01
C SER A 204 -3.79 -11.42 19.73
N LEU A 205 -2.85 -10.50 19.48
CA LEU A 205 -1.97 -10.62 18.34
C LEU A 205 -1.00 -11.80 18.46
N GLU A 206 -0.55 -12.09 19.68
CA GLU A 206 0.33 -13.23 19.99
C GLU A 206 -0.36 -14.56 19.69
N GLU A 207 -1.63 -14.71 20.08
CA GLU A 207 -2.43 -15.90 19.77
C GLU A 207 -2.68 -16.03 18.27
N ALA A 208 -3.00 -14.91 17.60
CA ALA A 208 -3.27 -14.90 16.16
C ALA A 208 -2.03 -15.24 15.32
N ALA A 209 -0.85 -14.78 15.73
CA ALA A 209 0.40 -15.05 15.02
C ALA A 209 0.81 -16.53 15.06
N GLN A 210 0.31 -17.31 16.02
CA GLN A 210 0.63 -18.72 16.19
C GLN A 210 -0.45 -19.67 15.68
N ARG A 211 -1.50 -19.13 15.06
CA ARG A 211 -2.67 -19.90 14.62
C ARG A 211 -2.82 -19.93 13.11
N ASP A 212 -3.19 -21.08 12.58
CA ASP A 212 -3.66 -21.22 11.21
C ASP A 212 -5.14 -20.87 11.10
N PHE A 213 -5.52 -20.26 9.99
CA PHE A 213 -6.89 -19.86 9.70
C PHE A 213 -7.35 -20.41 8.36
N ASP A 214 -8.59 -20.90 8.30
CA ASP A 214 -9.18 -21.40 7.08
C ASP A 214 -9.52 -20.22 6.14
N TYR A 215 -9.45 -20.49 4.85
CA TYR A 215 -9.77 -19.52 3.81
C TYR A 215 -11.11 -19.90 3.14
N PRO A 216 -11.98 -18.92 2.82
CA PRO A 216 -11.80 -17.46 2.89
C PRO A 216 -11.96 -16.90 4.30
N ASN A 217 -11.15 -15.87 4.62
CA ASN A 217 -11.26 -15.17 5.88
C ASN A 217 -11.13 -13.65 5.70
N CYS A 218 -11.45 -12.90 6.75
CA CYS A 218 -11.20 -11.47 6.86
C CYS A 218 -10.95 -11.10 8.33
N VAL A 219 -10.40 -9.91 8.55
CA VAL A 219 -9.98 -9.45 9.88
C VAL A 219 -10.60 -8.09 10.21
N ILE A 220 -11.02 -7.91 11.47
CA ILE A 220 -11.25 -6.60 12.07
C ILE A 220 -10.29 -6.44 13.24
N LEU A 221 -9.46 -5.40 13.16
CA LEU A 221 -8.57 -4.96 14.23
C LEU A 221 -9.25 -3.84 14.99
N HIS A 222 -9.24 -3.90 16.31
CA HIS A 222 -9.81 -2.86 17.15
C HIS A 222 -8.82 -2.47 18.25
N SER A 223 -8.41 -1.20 18.24
CA SER A 223 -7.47 -0.65 19.22
C SER A 223 -8.21 -0.23 20.50
N TRP A 224 -7.63 -0.55 21.66
CA TRP A 224 -8.12 -0.06 22.97
C TRP A 224 -7.32 1.12 23.50
N SER A 225 -6.18 1.45 22.90
CA SER A 225 -5.38 2.62 23.27
C SER A 225 -4.62 3.17 22.08
N LYS A 226 -4.39 4.46 22.08
CA LYS A 226 -3.54 5.10 21.08
C LYS A 226 -2.08 5.08 21.53
N ARG A 227 -1.17 4.77 20.63
CA ARG A 227 0.27 4.99 20.81
C ARG A 227 0.53 6.49 20.85
N GLN A 228 1.47 6.94 21.67
CA GLN A 228 1.86 8.34 21.65
C GLN A 228 2.48 8.68 20.29
N SER A 229 1.87 9.59 19.54
CA SER A 229 2.46 10.14 18.32
C SER A 229 3.67 10.97 18.72
N ARG A 230 4.79 10.77 18.03
CA ARG A 230 6.03 11.51 18.26
C ARG A 230 6.34 12.37 17.03
N PHE A 231 6.64 13.63 17.29
CA PHE A 231 7.18 14.56 16.32
C PHE A 231 8.53 15.07 16.84
N GLY A 232 9.59 14.85 16.10
CA GLY A 232 10.94 15.15 16.55
C GLY A 232 11.46 14.11 17.53
N ILE A 233 11.80 12.92 17.06
CA ILE A 233 12.36 11.84 17.86
C ILE A 233 13.75 12.26 18.36
N PRO A 234 14.04 12.21 19.70
CA PRO A 234 15.36 12.51 20.22
C PRO A 234 16.46 11.65 19.62
N ASP A 235 17.60 12.24 19.31
CA ASP A 235 18.74 11.51 18.70
C ASP A 235 19.23 10.36 19.58
N SER A 236 19.14 10.51 20.91
CA SER A 236 19.54 9.51 21.89
C SER A 236 18.68 8.24 21.92
N GLU A 237 17.53 8.27 21.27
CA GLU A 237 16.65 7.10 21.18
C GLU A 237 16.97 6.19 19.98
N PHE A 238 17.79 6.67 19.05
CA PHE A 238 18.21 5.88 17.90
C PHE A 238 19.40 4.97 18.23
N THR A 239 19.39 3.76 17.70
CA THR A 239 20.59 2.92 17.59
C THR A 239 21.49 3.56 16.55
N LEU A 240 22.76 3.81 16.95
CA LEU A 240 23.75 4.51 16.15
C LEU A 240 24.75 3.53 15.53
N LEU A 241 25.35 3.89 14.40
CA LEU A 241 26.47 3.16 13.83
C LEU A 241 27.72 3.30 14.74
N ASP A 242 28.17 2.20 15.35
CA ASP A 242 29.29 2.14 16.28
C ASP A 242 29.25 3.23 17.39
N GLY A 243 28.07 3.63 17.82
CA GLY A 243 27.88 4.68 18.84
C GLY A 243 28.24 6.09 18.36
N ARG A 244 28.41 6.31 17.05
CA ARG A 244 28.87 7.59 16.48
C ARG A 244 27.78 8.65 16.44
N GLU A 245 27.63 9.41 17.49
CA GLU A 245 26.63 10.50 17.62
C GLU A 245 26.70 11.58 16.52
N LYS A 246 27.84 11.72 15.85
CA LYS A 246 28.03 12.71 14.78
C LYS A 246 27.50 12.26 13.42
N MET A 247 27.11 11.00 13.30
CA MET A 247 26.64 10.41 12.04
C MET A 247 25.10 10.36 11.92
N ILE A 248 24.38 10.91 12.88
CA ILE A 248 22.93 11.09 12.80
C ILE A 248 22.59 12.55 12.47
N THR A 249 21.67 12.78 11.56
CA THR A 249 21.09 14.12 11.35
C THR A 249 20.35 14.55 12.61
N LYS A 250 20.85 15.62 13.26
CA LYS A 250 20.31 16.12 14.54
C LYS A 250 18.84 16.49 14.42
N MET A 251 18.04 16.19 15.46
CA MET A 251 16.59 16.30 15.42
C MET A 251 16.08 17.64 14.86
N PRO A 252 16.54 18.83 15.29
CA PRO A 252 16.06 20.08 14.72
C PRO A 252 16.39 20.23 13.23
N ILE A 253 17.59 19.78 12.81
CA ILE A 253 18.01 19.81 11.41
C ILE A 253 17.18 18.83 10.60
N ARG A 254 16.94 17.62 11.11
CA ARG A 254 16.09 16.61 10.48
C ARG A 254 14.68 17.15 10.17
N LEU A 255 14.04 17.82 11.14
CA LEU A 255 12.71 18.38 10.95
C LEU A 255 12.69 19.49 9.89
N LEU A 256 13.69 20.37 9.89
CA LEU A 256 13.82 21.43 8.88
C LEU A 256 14.14 20.87 7.50
N THR A 257 14.93 19.77 7.44
CA THR A 257 15.18 19.05 6.18
C THR A 257 13.88 18.48 5.59
N LEU A 258 13.02 17.86 6.42
CA LEU A 258 11.72 17.36 5.97
C LEU A 258 10.80 18.50 5.48
N GLN A 259 10.85 19.65 6.14
CA GLN A 259 10.11 20.83 5.71
C GLN A 259 10.64 21.37 4.36
N ALA A 260 11.96 21.43 4.17
CA ALA A 260 12.57 21.88 2.91
C ALA A 260 12.22 20.96 1.73
N LEU A 261 12.04 19.65 1.97
CA LEU A 261 11.60 18.65 0.97
C LEU A 261 10.13 18.79 0.56
N ASP A 262 9.31 19.56 1.29
CA ASP A 262 7.85 19.73 1.07
C ASP A 262 7.08 18.39 1.01
N LEU A 263 7.43 17.47 1.89
CA LEU A 263 6.93 16.08 1.89
C LEU A 263 5.40 15.91 1.91
N PRO A 264 4.58 16.82 2.48
CA PRO A 264 3.12 16.73 2.39
C PRO A 264 2.57 16.64 0.95
N ARG A 265 3.29 17.19 -0.03
CA ARG A 265 2.88 17.23 -1.45
C ARG A 265 3.60 16.19 -2.31
N ARG A 266 4.52 15.42 -1.73
CA ARG A 266 5.34 14.44 -2.43
C ARG A 266 4.73 13.04 -2.36
N HIS A 267 5.21 12.15 -3.24
CA HIS A 267 4.74 10.77 -3.33
C HIS A 267 5.87 9.77 -3.14
N VAL A 268 7.04 10.03 -3.74
CA VAL A 268 8.20 9.13 -3.68
C VAL A 268 9.40 9.89 -3.15
N PHE A 269 9.87 9.47 -1.98
CA PHE A 269 11.00 10.07 -1.29
C PHE A 269 12.22 9.14 -1.32
N TRP A 270 13.37 9.67 -1.77
CA TRP A 270 14.66 8.99 -1.71
C TRP A 270 15.55 9.61 -0.63
N ASP A 271 16.06 8.77 0.27
CA ASP A 271 17.03 9.12 1.32
C ASP A 271 18.38 8.48 0.98
N ILE A 272 19.32 9.25 0.45
CA ILE A 272 20.63 8.77 -0.01
C ILE A 272 21.68 9.00 1.08
N GLY A 273 22.29 7.92 1.59
CA GLY A 273 23.21 7.95 2.72
C GLY A 273 22.46 7.99 4.06
N PHE A 274 21.48 7.11 4.24
CA PHE A 274 20.57 7.14 5.39
C PHE A 274 21.22 6.84 6.75
N CYS A 275 22.35 6.15 6.81
CA CYS A 275 23.10 5.75 8.01
C CYS A 275 22.23 5.08 9.09
N THR A 276 21.63 5.85 10.01
CA THR A 276 20.72 5.35 11.06
C THR A 276 19.27 5.22 10.63
N GLY A 277 18.93 5.74 9.45
CA GLY A 277 17.55 5.83 8.94
C GLY A 277 16.71 6.92 9.60
N SER A 278 17.31 7.82 10.38
CA SER A 278 16.55 8.79 11.18
C SER A 278 15.68 9.72 10.35
N VAL A 279 16.13 10.15 9.17
CA VAL A 279 15.35 11.01 8.25
C VAL A 279 14.21 10.21 7.62
N SER A 280 14.49 9.02 7.10
CA SER A 280 13.48 8.11 6.56
C SER A 280 12.39 7.75 7.58
N ILE A 281 12.78 7.45 8.82
CA ILE A 281 11.85 7.06 9.90
C ILE A 281 10.96 8.25 10.30
N GLU A 282 11.55 9.43 10.51
CA GLU A 282 10.76 10.63 10.81
C GLU A 282 9.80 10.97 9.67
N ALA A 283 10.28 10.91 8.40
CA ALA A 283 9.45 11.10 7.22
C ALA A 283 8.28 10.09 7.16
N ARG A 284 8.56 8.81 7.40
CA ARG A 284 7.54 7.75 7.38
C ARG A 284 6.44 7.96 8.40
N LEU A 285 6.79 8.36 9.62
CA LEU A 285 5.84 8.57 10.72
C LEU A 285 4.99 9.83 10.52
N GLN A 286 5.56 10.89 9.93
CA GLN A 286 4.84 12.15 9.71
C GLN A 286 4.05 12.16 8.41
N PHE A 287 4.51 11.44 7.38
CA PHE A 287 3.94 11.41 6.03
C PHE A 287 3.71 9.96 5.57
N PRO A 288 2.75 9.23 6.17
CA PRO A 288 2.58 7.81 5.92
C PRO A 288 2.08 7.46 4.51
N HIS A 289 1.75 8.45 3.70
CA HIS A 289 1.40 8.28 2.28
C HIS A 289 2.62 8.11 1.37
N LEU A 290 3.83 8.47 1.85
CA LEU A 290 5.05 8.42 1.05
C LEU A 290 5.49 6.97 0.78
N GLN A 291 5.95 6.74 -0.44
CA GLN A 291 6.80 5.62 -0.77
C GLN A 291 8.26 6.03 -0.53
N ILE A 292 8.93 5.36 0.40
CA ILE A 292 10.28 5.74 0.84
C ILE A 292 11.30 4.69 0.39
N HIS A 293 12.36 5.13 -0.30
CA HIS A 293 13.53 4.34 -0.67
C HIS A 293 14.75 4.93 0.01
N ALA A 294 15.39 4.13 0.87
CA ALA A 294 16.57 4.52 1.63
C ALA A 294 17.81 3.77 1.08
N PHE A 295 18.84 4.52 0.68
CA PHE A 295 20.06 4.00 0.07
C PHE A 295 21.27 4.20 0.98
N GLU A 296 22.08 3.17 1.17
CA GLU A 296 23.30 3.27 1.98
C GLU A 296 24.36 2.29 1.46
N ILE A 297 25.60 2.74 1.43
CA ILE A 297 26.71 1.93 0.94
C ILE A 297 27.21 0.93 1.99
N ARG A 298 27.02 1.23 3.28
CA ARG A 298 27.52 0.44 4.40
C ARG A 298 26.52 -0.65 4.78
N PRO A 299 26.87 -1.94 4.66
CA PRO A 299 25.95 -3.04 4.95
C PRO A 299 25.50 -3.08 6.43
N GLU A 300 26.32 -2.59 7.36
CA GLU A 300 26.00 -2.56 8.79
C GLU A 300 24.77 -1.69 9.10
N CYS A 301 24.51 -0.70 8.26
CA CYS A 301 23.38 0.21 8.43
C CYS A 301 22.02 -0.44 8.15
N GLU A 302 21.96 -1.57 7.44
CA GLU A 302 20.73 -2.30 7.17
C GLU A 302 20.06 -2.78 8.47
N ALA A 303 20.81 -3.45 9.33
CA ALA A 303 20.32 -3.89 10.62
C ALA A 303 19.86 -2.72 11.50
N ILE A 304 20.61 -1.61 11.47
CA ILE A 304 20.34 -0.41 12.26
C ILE A 304 19.03 0.26 11.85
N ILE A 305 18.81 0.49 10.56
CA ILE A 305 17.55 1.12 10.10
C ILE A 305 16.34 0.22 10.41
N HIS A 306 16.46 -1.09 10.26
CA HIS A 306 15.40 -2.04 10.59
C HIS A 306 15.09 -2.07 12.09
N GLU A 307 16.11 -2.06 12.96
CA GLU A 307 15.93 -1.97 14.41
C GLU A 307 15.23 -0.66 14.78
N ASN A 308 15.71 0.47 14.28
CA ASN A 308 15.11 1.78 14.54
C ASN A 308 13.68 1.86 14.00
N ALA A 309 13.41 1.38 12.78
CA ALA A 309 12.07 1.38 12.20
C ALA A 309 11.07 0.55 13.03
N ARG A 310 11.49 -0.62 13.53
CA ARG A 310 10.66 -1.45 14.44
C ARG A 310 10.42 -0.73 15.77
N ARG A 311 11.46 -0.18 16.38
CA ARG A 311 11.38 0.55 17.66
C ARG A 311 10.38 1.71 17.59
N PHE A 312 10.40 2.48 16.52
CA PHE A 312 9.53 3.65 16.37
C PHE A 312 8.19 3.35 15.68
N GLY A 313 7.99 2.14 15.16
CA GLY A 313 6.78 1.75 14.45
C GLY A 313 6.65 2.42 13.09
N ALA A 314 7.71 2.40 12.31
CA ALA A 314 7.80 2.97 10.96
C ALA A 314 7.93 1.86 9.88
N PRO A 315 6.87 1.06 9.61
CA PRO A 315 6.91 0.03 8.58
C PRO A 315 6.94 0.63 7.16
N GLY A 316 7.42 -0.16 6.19
CA GLY A 316 7.29 0.18 4.76
C GLY A 316 8.36 1.14 4.25
N ILE A 317 9.57 1.13 4.83
CA ILE A 317 10.76 1.78 4.26
C ILE A 317 11.49 0.72 3.40
N ASN A 318 11.68 1.01 2.11
CA ASN A 318 12.42 0.14 1.19
C ASN A 318 13.92 0.44 1.32
N VAL A 319 14.68 -0.50 1.85
CA VAL A 319 16.11 -0.35 2.11
C VAL A 319 16.94 -0.95 0.98
N HIS A 320 17.92 -0.20 0.47
CA HIS A 320 18.81 -0.58 -0.61
C HIS A 320 20.25 -0.43 -0.15
N ILE A 321 20.95 -1.54 0.04
CA ILE A 321 22.35 -1.56 0.42
C ILE A 321 23.24 -1.69 -0.81
N GLY A 322 24.23 -0.82 -0.92
CA GLY A 322 25.22 -0.77 -1.99
C GLY A 322 25.56 0.66 -2.39
N ASP A 323 26.57 0.78 -3.25
CA ASP A 323 26.95 2.09 -3.78
C ASP A 323 25.84 2.63 -4.70
N PHE A 324 25.25 3.77 -4.32
CA PHE A 324 24.18 4.41 -5.10
C PHE A 324 24.58 4.65 -6.56
N LEU A 325 25.82 4.91 -6.86
CA LEU A 325 26.29 5.18 -8.22
C LEU A 325 26.27 3.94 -9.12
N SER A 326 26.58 2.77 -8.57
CA SER A 326 26.69 1.50 -9.31
C SER A 326 25.46 0.61 -9.17
N THR A 327 24.70 0.72 -8.08
CA THR A 327 23.52 -0.13 -7.81
C THR A 327 22.39 0.17 -8.79
N PRO A 328 21.70 -0.86 -9.35
CA PRO A 328 20.46 -0.68 -10.10
C PRO A 328 19.40 -0.03 -9.21
N LEU A 329 18.71 0.99 -9.74
CA LEU A 329 17.65 1.67 -9.01
C LEU A 329 16.31 0.94 -9.17
N PRO A 330 15.38 1.09 -8.21
CA PRO A 330 14.07 0.45 -8.23
C PRO A 330 13.17 1.09 -9.31
N LEU A 331 13.45 0.77 -10.57
CA LEU A 331 12.69 1.26 -11.71
C LEU A 331 11.33 0.55 -11.74
N GLY A 332 10.24 1.33 -11.70
CA GLY A 332 8.85 0.81 -11.68
C GLY A 332 8.11 1.02 -10.37
N GLU A 333 8.80 1.44 -9.32
CA GLU A 333 8.18 1.76 -8.01
C GLU A 333 7.88 3.26 -7.83
N GLY A 334 7.72 3.99 -8.91
CA GLY A 334 7.45 5.43 -8.92
C GLY A 334 8.67 6.28 -9.24
N VAL A 335 8.40 7.53 -9.64
CA VAL A 335 9.42 8.54 -9.97
C VAL A 335 9.65 9.39 -8.72
N PRO A 336 10.90 9.52 -8.19
CA PRO A 336 11.16 10.34 -7.00
C PRO A 336 10.83 11.80 -7.27
N ASP A 337 10.07 12.41 -6.37
CA ASP A 337 9.73 13.83 -6.38
C ASP A 337 10.32 14.59 -5.19
N ALA A 338 10.95 13.88 -4.25
CA ALA A 338 11.77 14.42 -3.19
C ALA A 338 13.02 13.56 -2.98
N ILE A 339 14.20 14.18 -2.94
CA ILE A 339 15.47 13.48 -2.72
C ILE A 339 16.25 14.20 -1.63
N PHE A 340 16.67 13.47 -0.60
CA PHE A 340 17.61 13.94 0.41
C PHE A 340 18.96 13.24 0.23
N ILE A 341 20.04 14.02 0.30
CA ILE A 341 21.40 13.50 0.29
C ILE A 341 22.01 13.73 1.68
N GLY A 342 22.05 12.67 2.50
CA GLY A 342 22.59 12.69 3.86
C GLY A 342 24.10 12.43 3.93
N GLY A 343 24.66 11.76 2.91
CA GLY A 343 26.09 11.47 2.79
C GLY A 343 26.49 11.25 1.34
N HIS A 344 27.66 11.78 0.94
CA HIS A 344 28.08 11.76 -0.47
C HIS A 344 29.46 11.12 -0.72
N GLY A 345 30.24 10.82 0.33
CA GLY A 345 31.55 10.15 0.21
C GLY A 345 32.54 10.84 -0.75
N GLY A 346 32.39 12.15 -1.01
CA GLY A 346 33.19 12.89 -1.98
C GLY A 346 32.59 12.97 -3.39
N HIS A 347 31.49 12.27 -3.67
CA HIS A 347 30.87 12.11 -5.00
C HIS A 347 29.55 12.87 -5.16
N LEU A 348 29.41 14.05 -4.53
CA LEU A 348 28.14 14.80 -4.52
C LEU A 348 27.61 15.08 -5.92
N LYS A 349 28.48 15.57 -6.83
CA LYS A 349 28.09 15.90 -8.20
C LYS A 349 27.58 14.68 -8.99
N GLU A 350 28.27 13.54 -8.87
CA GLU A 350 27.92 12.29 -9.55
C GLU A 350 26.59 11.74 -9.01
N ILE A 351 26.38 11.80 -7.68
CA ILE A 351 25.14 11.40 -7.03
C ILE A 351 23.99 12.29 -7.52
N MET A 352 24.15 13.61 -7.52
CA MET A 352 23.16 14.55 -8.02
C MET A 352 22.86 14.33 -9.51
N ALA A 353 23.88 14.11 -10.33
CA ALA A 353 23.73 13.84 -11.75
C ALA A 353 22.94 12.54 -12.01
N LYS A 354 23.19 11.49 -11.20
CA LYS A 354 22.42 10.24 -11.29
C LYS A 354 20.99 10.45 -10.80
N ALA A 355 20.79 11.07 -9.63
CA ALA A 355 19.47 11.34 -9.04
C ALA A 355 18.61 12.18 -9.98
N LEU A 356 19.16 13.20 -10.62
CA LEU A 356 18.45 14.08 -11.54
C LEU A 356 17.85 13.36 -12.76
N ARG A 357 18.43 12.24 -13.21
CA ARG A 357 17.88 11.47 -14.33
C ARG A 357 16.50 10.89 -14.00
N TYR A 358 16.25 10.67 -12.72
CA TYR A 358 15.01 10.04 -12.22
C TYR A 358 14.08 11.04 -11.52
N LEU A 359 14.58 12.23 -11.15
CA LEU A 359 13.79 13.24 -10.45
C LEU A 359 12.62 13.73 -11.32
N ALA A 360 11.43 13.77 -10.72
CA ALA A 360 10.23 14.35 -11.34
C ALA A 360 10.48 15.80 -11.77
N PRO A 361 9.76 16.32 -12.79
CA PRO A 361 9.96 17.69 -13.30
C PRO A 361 9.81 18.78 -12.23
N ASP A 362 8.90 18.58 -11.27
CA ASP A 362 8.61 19.47 -10.12
C ASP A 362 9.29 19.00 -8.83
N GLY A 363 10.18 18.03 -8.92
CA GLY A 363 10.90 17.46 -7.79
C GLY A 363 12.00 18.36 -7.26
N CYS A 364 12.45 18.08 -6.04
CA CYS A 364 13.56 18.79 -5.40
C CYS A 364 14.61 17.85 -4.82
N ILE A 365 15.83 18.37 -4.70
CA ILE A 365 16.94 17.73 -4.00
C ILE A 365 17.32 18.62 -2.82
N VAL A 366 17.49 18.03 -1.64
CA VAL A 366 17.93 18.70 -0.42
C VAL A 366 19.21 18.04 0.09
N PHE A 367 20.17 18.85 0.52
CA PHE A 367 21.44 18.44 1.08
C PHE A 367 21.76 19.24 2.34
N ASN A 368 22.29 18.59 3.37
CA ASN A 368 22.75 19.26 4.58
C ASN A 368 24.26 19.46 4.52
N SER A 369 24.69 20.69 4.24
CA SER A 369 26.08 21.08 4.24
C SER A 369 26.56 21.42 5.66
N VAL A 370 27.62 20.76 6.12
CA VAL A 370 28.24 21.04 7.42
C VAL A 370 29.49 21.86 7.21
N SER A 371 29.48 23.11 7.64
CA SER A 371 30.68 23.97 7.63
C SER A 371 31.65 23.51 8.69
N SER A 372 32.84 23.07 8.31
CA SER A 372 33.91 22.70 9.24
C SER A 372 35.19 23.50 8.95
N PRO A 373 35.73 24.23 9.93
CA PRO A 373 37.02 24.95 9.76
C PRO A 373 38.20 24.03 9.47
N LYS A 374 38.04 22.73 9.67
CA LYS A 374 39.11 21.71 9.55
C LYS A 374 39.08 20.93 8.21
N VAL A 375 38.08 21.13 7.37
CA VAL A 375 37.96 20.43 6.10
C VAL A 375 38.28 21.43 4.97
N HIS A 376 39.28 21.13 4.16
CA HIS A 376 39.75 21.99 3.07
C HIS A 376 38.75 22.11 1.90
N THR A 377 37.71 21.31 1.87
CA THR A 377 36.68 21.40 0.84
C THR A 377 35.36 21.78 1.51
N ASP A 378 34.87 22.97 1.23
CA ASP A 378 33.56 23.43 1.69
C ASP A 378 32.47 22.64 0.96
N SER A 379 31.65 21.90 1.71
CA SER A 379 30.56 21.11 1.12
C SER A 379 29.50 21.99 0.45
N HIS A 380 29.38 23.26 0.84
CA HIS A 380 28.57 24.26 0.15
C HIS A 380 29.14 24.57 -1.25
N GLN A 381 30.46 24.77 -1.35
CA GLN A 381 31.10 24.99 -2.66
C GLN A 381 30.91 23.80 -3.59
N LEU A 382 31.03 22.56 -3.11
CA LEU A 382 30.76 21.36 -3.91
C LEU A 382 29.31 21.32 -4.42
N TRP A 383 28.34 21.76 -3.61
CA TRP A 383 26.95 21.90 -4.01
C TRP A 383 26.79 22.96 -5.11
N ASP A 384 27.34 24.14 -4.96
CA ASP A 384 27.26 25.24 -5.93
C ASP A 384 27.85 24.83 -7.29
N GLU A 385 29.02 24.19 -7.26
CA GLU A 385 29.66 23.63 -8.45
C GLU A 385 28.82 22.58 -9.13
N ALA A 386 28.18 21.68 -8.37
CA ALA A 386 27.31 20.65 -8.89
C ALA A 386 26.02 21.25 -9.50
N CYS A 387 25.35 22.16 -8.79
CA CYS A 387 24.16 22.84 -9.28
C CYS A 387 24.42 23.63 -10.57
N THR A 388 25.52 24.39 -10.60
CA THR A 388 25.93 25.13 -11.80
C THR A 388 26.19 24.19 -12.98
N ALA A 389 26.95 23.12 -12.76
CA ALA A 389 27.28 22.16 -13.82
C ALA A 389 26.07 21.40 -14.34
N LEU A 390 25.03 21.21 -13.52
CA LEU A 390 23.80 20.47 -13.86
C LEU A 390 22.63 21.40 -14.28
N GLY A 391 22.85 22.73 -14.23
CA GLY A 391 21.82 23.72 -14.61
C GLY A 391 20.63 23.77 -13.64
N LEU A 392 20.84 23.52 -12.35
CA LEU A 392 19.80 23.48 -11.34
C LEU A 392 19.55 24.85 -10.72
N GLN A 393 18.30 25.15 -10.43
CA GLN A 393 17.90 26.36 -9.72
C GLN A 393 18.06 26.13 -8.21
N GLN A 394 18.80 27.04 -7.54
CA GLN A 394 19.01 26.98 -6.11
C GLN A 394 18.07 27.93 -5.37
N GLU A 395 17.56 27.47 -4.24
CA GLU A 395 16.88 28.33 -3.26
C GLU A 395 17.90 28.97 -2.29
N PRO A 396 17.57 30.11 -1.66
CA PRO A 396 18.44 30.67 -0.62
C PRO A 396 18.68 29.66 0.51
N PRO A 397 19.93 29.46 0.95
CA PRO A 397 20.26 28.49 1.97
C PRO A 397 19.67 28.85 3.34
N LEU A 398 19.16 27.87 4.06
CA LEU A 398 18.76 28.03 5.46
C LEU A 398 19.94 27.68 6.37
N ARG A 399 20.57 28.67 6.96
CA ARG A 399 21.71 28.49 7.88
C ARG A 399 21.24 28.37 9.32
N ILE A 400 21.72 27.32 10.00
CA ILE A 400 21.32 26.99 11.36
C ILE A 400 22.58 26.67 12.19
N GLN A 401 22.62 27.16 13.42
CA GLN A 401 23.65 26.80 14.39
C GLN A 401 22.96 26.28 15.66
N LEU A 402 23.28 25.04 16.02
CA LEU A 402 22.77 24.41 17.25
C LEU A 402 23.91 24.41 18.31
N ASN A 403 23.76 25.25 19.31
CA ASN A 403 24.68 25.33 20.45
C ASN A 403 26.16 25.45 20.00
N GLU A 404 27.00 24.52 20.47
CA GLU A 404 28.44 24.45 20.14
C GLU A 404 28.76 23.65 18.86
N TYR A 405 27.74 23.10 18.18
CA TYR A 405 27.95 22.39 16.92
C TYR A 405 28.29 23.35 15.79
N ASN A 406 28.98 22.82 14.80
CA ASN A 406 29.26 23.59 13.59
C ASN A 406 27.98 24.07 12.92
N PRO A 407 27.96 25.25 12.29
CA PRO A 407 26.84 25.68 11.50
C PRO A 407 26.52 24.66 10.40
N ILE A 408 25.23 24.46 10.18
CA ILE A 408 24.69 23.59 9.10
C ILE A 408 23.85 24.45 8.18
N GLU A 409 24.02 24.26 6.89
CA GLU A 409 23.19 24.89 5.87
C GLU A 409 22.34 23.83 5.19
N ILE A 410 21.04 24.04 5.18
CA ILE A 410 20.09 23.23 4.41
C ILE A 410 20.00 23.87 3.03
N LEU A 411 20.46 23.13 2.04
CA LEU A 411 20.56 23.55 0.66
C LEU A 411 19.51 22.82 -0.15
N LYS A 412 18.81 23.54 -1.03
CA LYS A 412 17.74 22.99 -1.88
C LYS A 412 17.91 23.46 -3.32
N CYS A 413 17.69 22.56 -4.25
CA CYS A 413 17.60 22.88 -5.67
C CYS A 413 16.44 22.12 -6.34
N SER A 414 16.03 22.64 -7.50
CA SER A 414 15.06 22.04 -8.42
C SER A 414 15.55 22.19 -9.87
N ARG A 415 14.81 21.62 -10.79
CA ARG A 415 15.08 21.77 -12.24
C ARG A 415 14.80 23.18 -12.71
#